data_f1c1c392753f5bbfd25a0566d609c1c1
#
_entry.id   f1c1c392753f5bbfd25a0566d609c1c1
#
_cell.length_a   1.000
_cell.length_b   1.000
_cell.length_c   1.000
_cell.angle_alpha   90.00
_cell.angle_beta   90.00
_cell.angle_gamma   90.00
#
_symmetry.space_group_name_H-M   'P 1'
#
loop_
_entity.id
_entity.type
_entity.pdbx_description
1 polymer ?
#
loop_
_entity_poly.entity_id
_entity_poly.type
_entity_poly.pdbx_seq_one_letter_code
_entity_poly.pdbx_strand_id
1 'polypeptide(L)'
;MDSERREFLETLLSTPSPSGYETPALRAWIEYVSTFAETVETDAYGNAVATHEGKGDLSIAVTGHADEIGYAVSSITEEGFLRIIPVGGSDPTVSRGTPIEIQTAAGPVDGVIAQTAIHLRDRTAPDETTDIAAQHVDIGAEDEAAARDLVEVGDPAIPAIGLTDLAGSRITGRGIDNRAGIWVAAEVLRRAIDRDLDVTVHAVATVQEELGLKGAEMVGTEIDADAVIAVDVTHASD
;
A
#
# COMPACT_ATOMS: atom_id res chain seq x y z
N MET A 1 -7.98 -18.96 -10.43
CA MET A 1 -8.68 -17.88 -9.68
C MET A 1 -9.97 -17.61 -10.43
N ASP A 2 -11.13 -17.57 -9.77
CA ASP A 2 -12.38 -17.14 -10.38
C ASP A 2 -12.44 -15.61 -10.53
N SER A 3 -13.50 -15.10 -11.19
CA SER A 3 -13.64 -13.68 -11.53
C SER A 3 -13.78 -12.80 -10.28
N GLU A 4 -14.53 -13.22 -9.28
CA GLU A 4 -14.79 -12.45 -8.06
C GLU A 4 -13.50 -12.24 -7.25
N ARG A 5 -12.72 -13.29 -7.06
CA ARG A 5 -11.43 -13.20 -6.36
C ARG A 5 -10.40 -12.38 -7.11
N ARG A 6 -10.43 -12.44 -8.44
CA ARG A 6 -9.57 -11.62 -9.29
C ARG A 6 -9.95 -10.16 -9.17
N GLU A 7 -11.22 -9.83 -9.23
CA GLU A 7 -11.75 -8.48 -9.09
C GLU A 7 -11.40 -7.89 -7.71
N PHE A 8 -11.52 -8.68 -6.65
CA PHE A 8 -11.11 -8.26 -5.31
C PHE A 8 -9.61 -7.93 -5.24
N LEU A 9 -8.75 -8.78 -5.80
CA LEU A 9 -7.31 -8.52 -5.85
C LEU A 9 -7.00 -7.24 -6.65
N GLU A 10 -7.65 -7.06 -7.80
CA GLU A 10 -7.52 -5.86 -8.64
C GLU A 10 -7.98 -4.60 -7.90
N THR A 11 -9.08 -4.69 -7.16
CA THR A 11 -9.58 -3.60 -6.32
C THR A 11 -8.54 -3.21 -5.25
N LEU A 12 -7.99 -4.18 -4.53
CA LEU A 12 -6.94 -3.91 -3.55
C LEU A 12 -5.72 -3.25 -4.19
N LEU A 13 -5.22 -3.78 -5.31
CA LEU A 13 -4.00 -3.29 -5.96
C LEU A 13 -4.20 -1.92 -6.63
N SER A 14 -5.42 -1.57 -7.05
CA SER A 14 -5.72 -0.27 -7.65
C SER A 14 -6.00 0.83 -6.62
N THR A 15 -6.36 0.47 -5.38
CA THR A 15 -6.71 1.44 -4.33
C THR A 15 -5.45 2.07 -3.72
N PRO A 16 -5.25 3.41 -3.78
CA PRO A 16 -4.13 4.07 -3.13
C PRO A 16 -4.18 3.91 -1.61
N SER A 17 -3.07 3.51 -0.99
CA SER A 17 -2.99 3.35 0.48
C SER A 17 -1.54 3.39 0.97
N PRO A 18 -0.79 4.49 0.76
CA PRO A 18 0.53 4.60 1.34
C PRO A 18 0.44 4.59 2.87
N SER A 19 1.51 4.15 3.54
CA SER A 19 1.53 3.99 5.01
C SER A 19 1.05 5.24 5.74
N GLY A 20 0.13 5.06 6.67
CA GLY A 20 -0.60 6.12 7.38
C GLY A 20 -1.90 6.57 6.70
N TYR A 21 -2.20 6.06 5.50
CA TYR A 21 -3.41 6.38 4.72
C TYR A 21 -4.12 5.12 4.22
N GLU A 22 -4.08 4.03 4.99
CA GLU A 22 -4.55 2.69 4.61
C GLU A 22 -6.07 2.54 4.57
N THR A 23 -6.81 3.51 5.12
CA THR A 23 -8.28 3.46 5.23
C THR A 23 -8.98 3.04 3.92
N PRO A 24 -8.59 3.51 2.72
CA PRO A 24 -9.25 3.10 1.49
C PRO A 24 -9.09 1.59 1.18
N ALA A 25 -7.87 1.05 1.29
CA ALA A 25 -7.63 -0.38 1.05
C ALA A 25 -8.29 -1.26 2.11
N LEU A 26 -8.26 -0.84 3.38
CA LEU A 26 -8.94 -1.55 4.47
C LEU A 26 -10.45 -1.57 4.30
N ARG A 27 -11.06 -0.48 3.84
CA ARG A 27 -12.50 -0.47 3.51
C ARG A 27 -12.85 -1.49 2.43
N ALA A 28 -12.07 -1.55 1.35
CA ALA A 28 -12.27 -2.54 0.30
C ALA A 28 -12.10 -3.97 0.83
N TRP A 29 -11.10 -4.21 1.69
CA TRP A 29 -10.89 -5.50 2.32
C TRP A 29 -12.03 -5.87 3.27
N ILE A 30 -12.45 -4.96 4.17
CA ILE A 30 -13.55 -5.15 5.11
C ILE A 30 -14.87 -5.43 4.37
N GLU A 31 -15.15 -4.68 3.30
CA GLU A 31 -16.34 -4.88 2.47
C GLU A 31 -16.37 -6.30 1.89
N TYR A 32 -15.26 -6.78 1.37
CA TYR A 32 -15.17 -8.14 0.83
C TYR A 32 -15.33 -9.21 1.91
N VAL A 33 -14.56 -9.16 3.01
CA VAL A 33 -14.61 -10.21 4.05
C VAL A 33 -15.94 -10.22 4.80
N SER A 34 -16.61 -9.08 4.92
CA SER A 34 -17.94 -8.98 5.56
C SER A 34 -19.03 -9.74 4.82
N THR A 35 -18.78 -10.16 3.58
CA THR A 35 -19.75 -10.98 2.83
C THR A 35 -19.80 -12.43 3.31
N PHE A 36 -18.80 -12.90 4.07
CA PHE A 36 -18.72 -14.30 4.52
C PHE A 36 -18.21 -14.49 5.96
N ALA A 37 -17.46 -13.53 6.53
CA ALA A 37 -16.94 -13.63 7.89
C ALA A 37 -18.06 -13.50 8.94
N GLU A 38 -17.91 -14.20 10.07
CA GLU A 38 -18.87 -14.13 11.18
C GLU A 38 -18.76 -12.80 11.94
N THR A 39 -17.53 -12.34 12.15
CA THR A 39 -17.25 -11.03 12.75
C THR A 39 -16.17 -10.30 11.98
N VAL A 40 -16.26 -8.98 11.93
CA VAL A 40 -15.21 -8.09 11.39
C VAL A 40 -15.06 -6.92 12.34
N GLU A 41 -13.86 -6.75 12.87
CA GLU A 41 -13.56 -5.70 13.85
C GLU A 41 -12.36 -4.87 13.39
N THR A 42 -12.29 -3.64 13.85
CA THR A 42 -11.13 -2.75 13.65
C THR A 42 -10.66 -2.27 15.00
N ASP A 43 -9.35 -2.30 15.23
CA ASP A 43 -8.76 -1.74 16.44
C ASP A 43 -8.60 -0.20 16.37
N ALA A 44 -8.19 0.41 17.47
CA ALA A 44 -7.98 1.85 17.55
C ALA A 44 -6.76 2.32 16.72
N TYR A 45 -5.88 1.40 16.32
CA TYR A 45 -4.72 1.71 15.48
C TYR A 45 -5.04 1.68 14.00
N GLY A 46 -6.13 1.00 13.63
CA GLY A 46 -6.63 0.90 12.26
C GLY A 46 -6.46 -0.49 11.63
N ASN A 47 -5.94 -1.49 12.35
CA ASN A 47 -5.91 -2.85 11.85
C ASN A 47 -7.33 -3.41 11.71
N ALA A 48 -7.54 -4.34 10.77
CA ALA A 48 -8.81 -5.03 10.60
C ALA A 48 -8.62 -6.54 10.81
N VAL A 49 -9.55 -7.14 11.56
CA VAL A 49 -9.59 -8.57 11.88
C VAL A 49 -10.94 -9.14 11.49
N ALA A 50 -10.95 -10.14 10.63
CA ALA A 50 -12.13 -10.92 10.27
C ALA A 50 -12.00 -12.34 10.83
N THR A 51 -13.04 -12.83 11.50
CA THR A 51 -12.96 -14.10 12.25
C THR A 51 -14.03 -15.10 11.77
N HIS A 52 -13.62 -16.35 11.75
CA HIS A 52 -14.44 -17.55 11.75
C HIS A 52 -14.23 -18.31 13.07
N GLU A 53 -15.28 -18.54 13.80
CA GLU A 53 -15.25 -19.29 15.07
C GLU A 53 -15.35 -20.78 14.82
N GLY A 54 -14.24 -21.50 15.03
CA GLY A 54 -14.25 -22.97 15.01
C GLY A 54 -14.83 -23.57 16.30
N LYS A 55 -15.28 -24.84 16.21
CA LYS A 55 -15.81 -25.58 17.37
C LYS A 55 -14.70 -26.23 18.22
N GLY A 56 -13.48 -26.29 17.71
CA GLY A 56 -12.29 -26.83 18.38
C GLY A 56 -11.55 -25.78 19.17
N ASP A 57 -10.52 -26.22 19.88
CA ASP A 57 -9.72 -25.36 20.78
C ASP A 57 -8.58 -24.63 20.05
N LEU A 58 -8.29 -24.96 18.79
CA LEU A 58 -7.18 -24.38 18.01
C LEU A 58 -7.59 -23.05 17.39
N SER A 59 -6.75 -22.04 17.55
CA SER A 59 -6.90 -20.71 16.95
C SER A 59 -5.67 -20.34 16.12
N ILE A 60 -5.87 -19.86 14.91
CA ILE A 60 -4.80 -19.47 13.96
C ILE A 60 -5.08 -18.08 13.40
N ALA A 61 -4.07 -17.21 13.43
CA ALA A 61 -4.10 -15.94 12.73
C ALA A 61 -3.29 -16.02 11.43
N VAL A 62 -3.85 -15.48 10.33
CA VAL A 62 -3.15 -15.30 9.05
C VAL A 62 -3.12 -13.81 8.76
N THR A 63 -1.93 -13.23 8.60
CA THR A 63 -1.77 -11.78 8.50
C THR A 63 -0.98 -11.37 7.27
N GLY A 64 -1.30 -10.21 6.72
CA GLY A 64 -0.52 -9.44 5.77
C GLY A 64 -0.73 -7.95 6.05
N HIS A 65 0.00 -7.05 5.36
CA HIS A 65 -0.18 -5.62 5.56
C HIS A 65 -0.90 -4.94 4.39
N ALA A 66 -1.68 -3.91 4.71
CA ALA A 66 -2.53 -3.18 3.79
C ALA A 66 -1.86 -1.93 3.19
N ASP A 67 -0.81 -1.44 3.85
CA ASP A 67 -0.05 -0.30 3.37
C ASP A 67 0.88 -0.64 2.21
N GLU A 68 1.36 0.38 1.56
CA GLU A 68 2.36 0.34 0.50
C GLU A 68 3.33 1.51 0.66
N ILE A 69 4.53 1.37 0.10
CA ILE A 69 5.48 2.49 0.00
C ILE A 69 4.94 3.60 -0.89
N GLY A 70 5.38 4.83 -0.60
CA GLY A 70 4.96 5.99 -1.37
C GLY A 70 5.77 7.22 -1.01
N TYR A 71 5.11 8.37 -1.08
CA TYR A 71 5.69 9.67 -0.79
C TYR A 71 4.70 10.53 -0.02
N ALA A 72 5.20 11.61 0.61
CA ALA A 72 4.38 12.69 1.13
C ALA A 72 4.92 14.04 0.66
N VAL A 73 4.05 14.98 0.36
CA VAL A 73 4.42 16.36 0.01
C VAL A 73 5.03 17.04 1.23
N SER A 74 6.29 17.45 1.16
CA SER A 74 7.01 18.07 2.27
C SER A 74 7.09 19.59 2.19
N SER A 75 7.10 20.15 0.98
CA SER A 75 7.05 21.60 0.74
C SER A 75 6.68 21.90 -0.71
N ILE A 76 6.29 23.16 -0.96
CA ILE A 76 5.97 23.70 -2.28
C ILE A 76 6.95 24.84 -2.53
N THR A 77 7.58 24.89 -3.72
CA THR A 77 8.54 25.92 -4.10
C THR A 77 7.86 27.15 -4.69
N GLU A 78 8.56 28.30 -4.75
CA GLU A 78 8.06 29.55 -5.38
C GLU A 78 7.70 29.34 -6.86
N GLU A 79 8.36 28.38 -7.54
CA GLU A 79 8.12 28.06 -8.94
C GLU A 79 6.98 27.04 -9.14
N GLY A 80 6.28 26.64 -8.07
CA GLY A 80 5.14 25.69 -8.16
C GLY A 80 5.53 24.20 -8.14
N PHE A 81 6.80 23.86 -7.97
CA PHE A 81 7.20 22.45 -7.80
C PHE A 81 6.96 21.97 -6.38
N LEU A 82 6.70 20.65 -6.25
CA LEU A 82 6.62 20.03 -4.93
C LEU A 82 7.95 19.38 -4.57
N ARG A 83 8.25 19.37 -3.28
CA ARG A 83 9.24 18.49 -2.65
C ARG A 83 8.52 17.35 -1.98
N ILE A 84 9.10 16.18 -2.04
CA ILE A 84 8.55 14.98 -1.44
C ILE A 84 9.57 14.33 -0.50
N ILE A 85 9.04 13.59 0.47
CA ILE A 85 9.81 12.67 1.30
C ILE A 85 9.30 11.25 1.09
N PRO A 86 10.15 10.22 1.24
CA PRO A 86 9.70 8.85 1.15
C PRO A 86 8.79 8.49 2.33
N VAL A 87 7.80 7.65 2.05
CA VAL A 87 7.00 6.93 3.03
C VAL A 87 7.31 5.46 2.80
N GLY A 88 7.88 4.79 3.81
CA GLY A 88 8.47 3.46 3.65
C GLY A 88 9.78 3.44 2.86
N GLY A 89 10.16 2.30 2.33
CA GLY A 89 11.45 2.04 1.70
C GLY A 89 11.55 2.41 0.21
N SER A 90 11.07 3.59 -0.21
CA SER A 90 11.11 4.01 -1.61
C SER A 90 12.53 4.19 -2.15
N ASP A 91 12.86 3.54 -3.27
CA ASP A 91 14.19 3.57 -3.91
C ASP A 91 14.34 4.82 -4.80
N PRO A 92 15.31 5.72 -4.50
CA PRO A 92 15.56 6.91 -5.29
C PRO A 92 16.06 6.64 -6.71
N THR A 93 16.54 5.43 -7.02
CA THR A 93 17.03 5.08 -8.36
C THR A 93 15.88 4.91 -9.37
N VAL A 94 14.73 4.41 -8.91
CA VAL A 94 13.56 4.17 -9.75
C VAL A 94 12.51 5.28 -9.68
N SER A 95 12.64 6.22 -8.76
CA SER A 95 11.68 7.31 -8.58
C SER A 95 11.70 8.34 -9.73
N ARG A 96 12.87 8.61 -10.29
CA ARG A 96 13.07 9.65 -11.30
C ARG A 96 12.37 9.36 -12.62
N GLY A 97 11.56 10.33 -13.09
CA GLY A 97 10.75 10.19 -14.30
C GLY A 97 9.47 9.38 -14.09
N THR A 98 9.20 8.96 -12.86
CA THR A 98 7.98 8.20 -12.53
C THR A 98 6.79 9.16 -12.44
N PRO A 99 5.69 8.91 -13.17
CA PRO A 99 4.42 9.56 -12.90
C PRO A 99 3.95 9.20 -11.49
N ILE A 100 3.40 10.17 -10.77
CA ILE A 100 2.81 9.97 -9.45
C ILE A 100 1.42 10.58 -9.39
N GLU A 101 0.65 10.10 -8.45
CA GLU A 101 -0.69 10.59 -8.12
C GLU A 101 -0.69 11.05 -6.67
N ILE A 102 -0.92 12.35 -6.45
CA ILE A 102 -1.05 12.95 -5.12
C ILE A 102 -2.50 12.83 -4.69
N GLN A 103 -2.72 12.24 -3.52
CA GLN A 103 -4.05 12.02 -2.96
C GLN A 103 -4.46 13.25 -2.15
N THR A 104 -5.31 14.10 -2.70
CA THR A 104 -5.80 15.31 -2.02
C THR A 104 -7.26 15.15 -1.58
N ALA A 105 -7.72 16.03 -0.69
CA ALA A 105 -9.11 16.04 -0.25
C ALA A 105 -10.11 16.35 -1.40
N ALA A 106 -9.67 17.03 -2.45
CA ALA A 106 -10.50 17.36 -3.62
C ALA A 106 -10.48 16.26 -4.69
N GLY A 107 -9.62 15.27 -4.55
CA GLY A 107 -9.39 14.18 -5.50
C GLY A 107 -7.92 14.08 -5.92
N PRO A 108 -7.55 13.11 -6.73
CA PRO A 108 -6.17 12.90 -7.13
C PRO A 108 -5.66 14.02 -8.04
N VAL A 109 -4.38 14.38 -7.86
CA VAL A 109 -3.64 15.32 -8.70
C VAL A 109 -2.46 14.59 -9.32
N ASP A 110 -2.37 14.59 -10.64
CA ASP A 110 -1.27 13.97 -11.38
C ASP A 110 -0.01 14.82 -11.33
N GLY A 111 1.13 14.16 -11.24
CA GLY A 111 2.44 14.77 -11.29
C GLY A 111 3.50 13.84 -11.86
N VAL A 112 4.72 14.37 -12.04
CA VAL A 112 5.87 13.58 -12.45
C VAL A 112 7.09 13.96 -11.60
N ILE A 113 7.81 12.95 -11.12
CA ILE A 113 9.07 13.20 -10.42
C ILE A 113 10.10 13.67 -11.44
N ALA A 114 10.47 14.94 -11.36
CA ALA A 114 11.32 15.59 -12.33
C ALA A 114 12.78 15.13 -12.23
N GLN A 115 13.46 15.13 -13.36
CA GLN A 115 14.86 14.81 -13.45
C GLN A 115 15.60 15.85 -14.29
N THR A 116 16.79 16.28 -13.83
CA THR A 116 17.66 17.13 -14.63
C THR A 116 17.98 16.48 -15.97
N ALA A 117 17.74 17.20 -17.05
CA ALA A 117 17.99 16.71 -18.40
C ALA A 117 19.46 16.29 -18.55
N ILE A 118 19.71 15.19 -19.28
CA ILE A 118 21.06 14.60 -19.43
C ILE A 118 22.10 15.60 -19.97
N HIS A 119 21.67 16.58 -20.80
CA HIS A 119 22.54 17.60 -21.37
C HIS A 119 23.03 18.65 -20.35
N LEU A 120 22.31 18.77 -19.22
CA LEU A 120 22.62 19.71 -18.15
C LEU A 120 23.36 19.05 -16.98
N ARG A 121 23.55 17.72 -17.02
CA ARG A 121 24.28 17.00 -15.98
C ARG A 121 25.78 17.13 -16.22
N ASP A 122 26.54 17.21 -15.13
CA ASP A 122 27.99 17.10 -15.19
C ASP A 122 28.39 15.66 -15.55
N ARG A 123 28.91 15.47 -16.77
CA ARG A 123 29.34 14.15 -17.26
C ARG A 123 30.63 13.64 -16.61
N THR A 124 31.31 14.48 -15.86
CA THR A 124 32.55 14.12 -15.14
C THR A 124 32.28 13.74 -13.69
N ALA A 125 31.11 14.10 -13.15
CA ALA A 125 30.66 13.67 -11.84
C ALA A 125 30.24 12.19 -11.89
N PRO A 126 30.44 11.43 -10.80
CA PRO A 126 29.81 10.12 -10.65
C PRO A 126 28.30 10.26 -10.86
N ASP A 127 27.67 9.23 -11.44
CA ASP A 127 26.21 9.18 -11.57
C ASP A 127 25.61 8.90 -10.18
N GLU A 128 25.65 9.93 -9.33
CA GLU A 128 25.11 9.84 -7.98
C GLU A 128 23.60 9.85 -8.01
N THR A 129 23.01 8.89 -7.32
CA THR A 129 21.55 8.84 -7.13
C THR A 129 21.14 10.01 -6.24
N THR A 130 20.31 10.90 -6.77
CA THR A 130 19.77 12.03 -6.01
C THR A 130 18.75 11.52 -5.00
N ASP A 131 18.94 11.85 -3.73
CA ASP A 131 17.99 11.54 -2.66
C ASP A 131 16.58 12.02 -3.04
N ILE A 132 15.56 11.26 -2.64
CA ILE A 132 14.14 11.59 -2.91
C ILE A 132 13.80 12.98 -2.40
N ALA A 133 14.28 13.37 -1.21
CA ALA A 133 14.04 14.70 -0.64
C ALA A 133 14.62 15.85 -1.47
N ALA A 134 15.61 15.57 -2.33
CA ALA A 134 16.20 16.55 -3.26
C ALA A 134 15.53 16.54 -4.65
N GLN A 135 14.65 15.60 -4.92
CA GLN A 135 13.89 15.54 -6.18
C GLN A 135 12.72 16.54 -6.15
N HIS A 136 12.25 16.92 -7.31
CA HIS A 136 11.07 17.78 -7.46
C HIS A 136 9.96 17.01 -8.16
N VAL A 137 8.72 17.37 -7.83
CA VAL A 137 7.55 16.91 -8.57
C VAL A 137 6.96 18.09 -9.32
N ASP A 138 6.75 17.90 -10.60
CA ASP A 138 6.05 18.84 -11.47
C ASP A 138 4.59 18.39 -11.59
N ILE A 139 3.66 19.26 -11.19
CA ILE A 139 2.21 19.09 -11.29
C ILE A 139 1.59 20.04 -12.31
N GLY A 140 2.43 20.78 -13.08
CA GLY A 140 2.00 21.75 -14.08
C GLY A 140 1.55 23.10 -13.51
N ALA A 141 1.82 23.39 -12.23
CA ALA A 141 1.51 24.68 -11.61
C ALA A 141 2.53 25.75 -12.06
N GLU A 142 2.06 26.98 -12.32
CA GLU A 142 2.91 28.10 -12.79
C GLU A 142 3.69 28.76 -11.65
N ASP A 143 3.19 28.69 -10.42
CA ASP A 143 3.78 29.26 -9.21
C ASP A 143 3.30 28.57 -7.93
N GLU A 144 3.80 29.00 -6.78
CA GLU A 144 3.44 28.48 -5.47
C GLU A 144 1.93 28.60 -5.18
N ALA A 145 1.29 29.70 -5.57
CA ALA A 145 -0.12 29.92 -5.29
C ALA A 145 -0.99 28.93 -6.07
N ALA A 146 -0.70 28.75 -7.36
CA ALA A 146 -1.39 27.77 -8.20
C ALA A 146 -1.17 26.34 -7.70
N ALA A 147 0.01 25.99 -7.20
CA ALA A 147 0.26 24.67 -6.63
C ALA A 147 -0.51 24.47 -5.31
N ARG A 148 -0.58 25.49 -4.44
CA ARG A 148 -1.34 25.44 -3.19
C ARG A 148 -2.87 25.35 -3.38
N ASP A 149 -3.36 25.79 -4.52
CA ASP A 149 -4.79 25.61 -4.88
C ASP A 149 -5.11 24.16 -5.22
N LEU A 150 -4.09 23.33 -5.53
CA LEU A 150 -4.23 21.95 -5.95
C LEU A 150 -3.85 20.95 -4.86
N VAL A 151 -2.78 21.22 -4.09
CA VAL A 151 -2.18 20.27 -3.13
C VAL A 151 -1.80 20.95 -1.82
N GLU A 152 -1.77 20.18 -0.74
CA GLU A 152 -1.33 20.63 0.58
C GLU A 152 -0.04 19.90 1.00
N VAL A 153 0.76 20.54 1.88
CA VAL A 153 1.87 19.85 2.55
C VAL A 153 1.30 18.78 3.47
N GLY A 154 1.80 17.56 3.33
CA GLY A 154 1.30 16.39 4.02
C GLY A 154 0.45 15.47 3.15
N ASP A 155 -0.01 15.92 1.98
CA ASP A 155 -0.75 15.04 1.07
C ASP A 155 0.12 13.84 0.67
N PRO A 156 -0.40 12.61 0.77
CA PRO A 156 0.32 11.42 0.35
C PRO A 156 0.32 11.28 -1.16
N ALA A 157 1.35 10.64 -1.69
CA ALA A 157 1.47 10.37 -3.11
C ALA A 157 1.99 8.95 -3.37
N ILE A 158 1.56 8.39 -4.48
CA ILE A 158 1.92 7.04 -4.90
C ILE A 158 2.45 7.07 -6.34
N PRO A 159 3.28 6.11 -6.77
CA PRO A 159 3.54 5.90 -8.19
C PRO A 159 2.25 5.64 -8.95
N ALA A 160 2.01 6.37 -10.03
CA ALA A 160 0.84 6.19 -10.90
C ALA A 160 1.02 4.97 -11.83
N ILE A 161 1.32 3.81 -11.21
CA ILE A 161 1.56 2.54 -11.89
C ILE A 161 0.35 1.63 -11.65
N GLY A 162 -0.39 1.35 -12.70
CA GLY A 162 -1.53 0.44 -12.66
C GLY A 162 -1.12 -1.03 -12.71
N LEU A 163 -2.10 -1.90 -12.48
CA LEU A 163 -1.95 -3.34 -12.67
C LEU A 163 -1.79 -3.66 -14.16
N THR A 164 -0.80 -4.49 -14.49
CA THR A 164 -0.51 -4.92 -15.85
C THR A 164 -0.33 -6.44 -15.91
N ASP A 165 -1.04 -7.07 -16.83
CA ASP A 165 -0.82 -8.50 -17.13
C ASP A 165 0.47 -8.67 -17.92
N LEU A 166 1.31 -9.60 -17.47
CA LEU A 166 2.54 -10.01 -18.15
C LEU A 166 2.38 -11.36 -18.84
N ALA A 167 3.40 -11.78 -19.55
CA ALA A 167 3.41 -13.08 -20.23
C ALA A 167 3.14 -14.25 -19.27
N GLY A 168 2.36 -15.21 -19.70
CA GLY A 168 1.89 -16.33 -18.89
C GLY A 168 0.75 -15.90 -17.96
N SER A 169 0.84 -16.24 -16.68
CA SER A 169 -0.16 -15.92 -15.65
C SER A 169 0.37 -14.92 -14.61
N ARG A 170 1.31 -14.07 -15.01
CA ARG A 170 1.96 -13.10 -14.13
C ARG A 170 1.32 -11.73 -14.24
N ILE A 171 1.36 -10.99 -13.15
CA ILE A 171 0.93 -9.60 -13.07
C ILE A 171 2.05 -8.74 -12.48
N THR A 172 2.05 -7.47 -12.79
CA THR A 172 2.88 -6.46 -12.14
C THR A 172 2.03 -5.25 -11.81
N GLY A 173 2.41 -4.54 -10.76
CA GLY A 173 1.73 -3.34 -10.29
C GLY A 173 2.29 -2.88 -8.96
N ARG A 174 1.90 -1.67 -8.51
CA ARG A 174 2.21 -1.20 -7.16
C ARG A 174 1.41 -1.98 -6.12
N GLY A 175 1.83 -1.96 -4.87
CA GLY A 175 1.08 -2.49 -3.74
C GLY A 175 0.91 -4.01 -3.73
N ILE A 176 1.58 -4.77 -4.63
CA ILE A 176 1.65 -6.25 -4.52
C ILE A 176 2.28 -6.60 -3.18
N ASP A 177 3.28 -5.87 -2.77
CA ASP A 177 3.79 -5.75 -1.42
C ASP A 177 2.89 -4.78 -0.63
N ASN A 178 2.04 -5.22 0.32
CA ASN A 178 1.76 -6.64 0.56
C ASN A 178 0.24 -6.90 0.52
N ARG A 179 -0.49 -6.25 -0.39
CA ARG A 179 -1.92 -6.51 -0.58
C ARG A 179 -2.21 -7.94 -1.06
N ALA A 180 -1.19 -8.60 -1.64
CA ALA A 180 -1.27 -10.02 -1.90
C ALA A 180 -1.41 -10.82 -0.60
N GLY A 181 -0.72 -10.42 0.48
CA GLY A 181 -0.82 -11.05 1.80
C GLY A 181 -2.20 -10.91 2.42
N ILE A 182 -2.79 -9.70 2.44
CA ILE A 182 -4.14 -9.51 2.97
C ILE A 182 -5.21 -10.20 2.11
N TRP A 183 -5.00 -10.28 0.80
CA TRP A 183 -5.84 -11.08 -0.08
C TRP A 183 -5.76 -12.57 0.26
N VAL A 184 -4.56 -13.11 0.52
CA VAL A 184 -4.35 -14.50 0.95
C VAL A 184 -5.02 -14.75 2.30
N ALA A 185 -4.89 -13.83 3.26
CA ALA A 185 -5.52 -13.95 4.58
C ALA A 185 -7.06 -14.06 4.44
N ALA A 186 -7.69 -13.19 3.64
CA ALA A 186 -9.13 -13.25 3.34
C ALA A 186 -9.54 -14.58 2.68
N GLU A 187 -8.75 -15.08 1.72
CA GLU A 187 -9.03 -16.35 1.04
C GLU A 187 -8.83 -17.59 1.93
N VAL A 188 -7.90 -17.54 2.90
CA VAL A 188 -7.77 -18.60 3.91
C VAL A 188 -9.00 -18.63 4.80
N LEU A 189 -9.45 -17.48 5.32
CA LEU A 189 -10.68 -17.38 6.11
C LEU A 189 -11.89 -17.93 5.36
N ARG A 190 -12.10 -17.46 4.12
CA ARG A 190 -13.22 -17.93 3.30
C ARG A 190 -13.20 -19.45 3.10
N ARG A 191 -12.02 -20.03 2.86
CA ARG A 191 -11.88 -21.49 2.69
C ARG A 191 -12.09 -22.25 4.00
N ALA A 192 -11.78 -21.68 5.15
CA ALA A 192 -12.07 -22.27 6.45
C ALA A 192 -13.58 -22.38 6.67
N ILE A 193 -14.32 -21.30 6.35
CA ILE A 193 -15.77 -21.25 6.41
C ILE A 193 -16.40 -22.23 5.42
N ASP A 194 -16.01 -22.20 4.15
CA ASP A 194 -16.55 -23.09 3.10
C ASP A 194 -16.37 -24.58 3.44
N ARG A 195 -15.39 -24.92 4.27
CA ARG A 195 -15.09 -26.31 4.67
C ARG A 195 -15.58 -26.66 6.07
N ASP A 196 -16.27 -25.76 6.75
CA ASP A 196 -16.73 -25.90 8.15
C ASP A 196 -15.59 -26.46 9.05
N LEU A 197 -14.43 -25.77 9.04
CA LEU A 197 -13.28 -26.22 9.82
C LEU A 197 -13.51 -25.99 11.32
N ASP A 198 -13.11 -26.96 12.14
CA ASP A 198 -13.19 -26.85 13.62
C ASP A 198 -12.09 -25.98 14.24
N VAL A 199 -11.43 -25.12 13.44
CA VAL A 199 -10.34 -24.22 13.86
C VAL A 199 -10.84 -22.79 13.77
N THR A 200 -10.65 -22.01 14.83
CA THR A 200 -10.86 -20.56 14.77
C THR A 200 -9.79 -19.94 13.87
N VAL A 201 -10.22 -19.15 12.88
CA VAL A 201 -9.33 -18.50 11.93
C VAL A 201 -9.54 -16.99 11.97
N HIS A 202 -8.46 -16.25 12.24
CA HIS A 202 -8.42 -14.82 12.15
C HIS A 202 -7.68 -14.41 10.87
N ALA A 203 -8.35 -13.76 9.94
CA ALA A 203 -7.70 -13.06 8.84
C ALA A 203 -7.41 -11.62 9.27
N VAL A 204 -6.16 -11.20 9.19
CA VAL A 204 -5.70 -9.91 9.73
C VAL A 204 -5.09 -9.07 8.62
N ALA A 205 -5.61 -7.86 8.44
CA ALA A 205 -5.02 -6.82 7.60
C ALA A 205 -4.40 -5.75 8.50
N THR A 206 -3.06 -5.71 8.56
CA THR A 206 -2.34 -4.76 9.41
C THR A 206 -2.02 -3.47 8.67
N VAL A 207 -1.72 -2.41 9.43
CA VAL A 207 -1.33 -1.10 8.91
C VAL A 207 0.11 -0.76 9.28
N GLN A 208 0.74 0.18 8.55
CA GLN A 208 2.05 0.75 8.86
C GLN A 208 3.16 -0.29 9.07
N GLU A 209 3.15 -1.33 8.25
CA GLU A 209 4.26 -2.30 8.22
C GLU A 209 5.53 -1.63 7.74
N GLU A 210 5.46 -0.87 6.65
CA GLU A 210 6.55 -0.15 5.99
C GLU A 210 7.21 0.94 6.86
N LEU A 211 6.57 1.27 7.99
CA LEU A 211 7.09 2.17 9.03
C LEU A 211 7.62 1.40 10.25
N GLY A 212 7.85 0.10 10.11
CA GLY A 212 8.44 -0.77 11.12
C GLY A 212 7.41 -1.55 11.92
N LEU A 213 6.53 -2.30 11.26
CA LEU A 213 5.59 -3.30 11.80
C LEU A 213 4.58 -2.76 12.84
N LYS A 214 4.24 -1.46 12.79
CA LYS A 214 3.48 -0.80 13.87
C LYS A 214 2.10 -1.41 14.10
N GLY A 215 1.35 -1.70 13.05
CA GLY A 215 0.05 -2.35 13.16
C GLY A 215 0.16 -3.77 13.74
N ALA A 216 1.15 -4.54 13.28
CA ALA A 216 1.37 -5.91 13.77
C ALA A 216 1.74 -5.93 15.27
N GLU A 217 2.57 -4.98 15.75
CA GLU A 217 2.89 -4.82 17.15
C GLU A 217 1.63 -4.60 18.02
N MET A 218 0.66 -3.84 17.51
CA MET A 218 -0.58 -3.52 18.23
C MET A 218 -1.55 -4.70 18.21
N VAL A 219 -1.91 -5.20 17.05
CA VAL A 219 -2.89 -6.28 16.92
C VAL A 219 -2.42 -7.59 17.56
N GLY A 220 -1.11 -7.84 17.59
CA GLY A 220 -0.51 -9.01 18.23
C GLY A 220 -0.70 -9.06 19.75
N THR A 221 -1.10 -7.96 20.40
CA THR A 221 -1.46 -7.94 21.82
C THR A 221 -2.93 -8.21 22.08
N GLU A 222 -3.76 -8.18 21.05
CA GLU A 222 -5.22 -8.31 21.13
C GLU A 222 -5.71 -9.68 20.67
N ILE A 223 -5.01 -10.32 19.73
CA ILE A 223 -5.38 -11.64 19.19
C ILE A 223 -4.72 -12.74 20.01
N ASP A 224 -5.54 -13.60 20.62
CA ASP A 224 -5.09 -14.81 21.33
C ASP A 224 -5.14 -16.00 20.35
N ALA A 225 -4.07 -16.19 19.59
CA ALA A 225 -3.94 -17.27 18.62
C ALA A 225 -2.81 -18.23 18.99
N ASP A 226 -3.06 -19.55 18.88
CA ASP A 226 -2.03 -20.59 19.12
C ASP A 226 -0.90 -20.53 18.08
N ALA A 227 -1.20 -20.04 16.86
CA ALA A 227 -0.21 -19.87 15.81
C ALA A 227 -0.54 -18.64 14.95
N VAL A 228 0.52 -17.95 14.49
CA VAL A 228 0.43 -16.82 13.56
C VAL A 228 1.22 -17.14 12.29
N ILE A 229 0.60 -16.95 11.14
CA ILE A 229 1.20 -17.10 9.82
C ILE A 229 1.26 -15.73 9.17
N ALA A 230 2.44 -15.12 9.13
CA ALA A 230 2.67 -13.92 8.35
C ALA A 230 2.87 -14.30 6.88
N VAL A 231 2.07 -13.70 6.02
CA VAL A 231 2.17 -13.86 4.56
C VAL A 231 2.76 -12.59 4.00
N ASP A 232 3.92 -12.72 3.38
CA ASP A 232 4.60 -11.59 2.77
C ASP A 232 5.24 -11.97 1.43
N VAL A 233 5.59 -10.97 0.63
CA VAL A 233 6.30 -11.17 -0.63
C VAL A 233 7.81 -11.25 -0.38
N THR A 234 8.56 -11.70 -1.39
CA THR A 234 10.02 -11.78 -1.31
C THR A 234 10.66 -11.28 -2.60
N HIS A 235 11.95 -11.01 -2.54
CA HIS A 235 12.72 -10.59 -3.71
C HIS A 235 12.74 -11.68 -4.78
N ALA A 236 12.53 -11.29 -6.05
CA ALA A 236 12.80 -12.14 -7.20
C ALA A 236 14.31 -12.14 -7.44
N SER A 237 14.99 -13.18 -6.93
CA SER A 237 16.47 -13.30 -6.95
C SER A 237 16.99 -14.44 -7.81
N ASP A 238 16.12 -15.13 -8.52
CA ASP A 238 16.37 -16.30 -9.38
C ASP A 238 16.14 -16.03 -10.86
#